data_adcd122bff1c8f2ab2820fd728ab0576
#
_entry.id   adcd122bff1c8f2ab2820fd728ab0576
#
_cell.length_a   1.000
_cell.length_b   1.000
_cell.length_c   1.000
_cell.angle_alpha   90.00
_cell.angle_beta   90.00
_cell.angle_gamma   90.00
#
_symmetry.space_group_name_H-M   'P 1'
#
loop_
_entity.id
_entity.type
_entity.pdbx_description
1 polymer ?
#
loop_
_entity_poly.entity_id
_entity_poly.type
_entity_poly.pdbx_seq_one_letter_code
_entity_poly.pdbx_strand_id
1 'polypeptide(L)'
;INSDFSNETVFNHSHSTKPLFYKISGTWGNHEGSLLLWLLVLTLFIFIFLLRTKKQPKNYRILTSLFQQIIIVGFFIFLLSSSNPFNFIYPTPKEGLGLNPILQDPALAIHPPILYLGYVGSSIIFSSSLSATVLKGINKEWATHIKSWVFASWIFLTLGILLGSIWAYYELGWGGFWFWDPVENVSLMPWLALTTLLHCILVLEKRSNLTSWVVI
;
A
#
# COMPACT_ATOMS: atom_id res chain seq x y z
N ILE A 1 -14.56 0.35 -15.97
CA ILE A 1 -14.28 0.63 -17.40
C ILE A 1 -15.52 0.40 -18.24
N ASN A 2 -16.18 -0.74 -18.12
CA ASN A 2 -17.35 -1.12 -18.93
C ASN A 2 -18.67 -0.45 -18.50
N SER A 3 -18.65 0.40 -17.45
CA SER A 3 -19.83 1.07 -16.90
C SER A 3 -20.96 0.09 -16.53
N ASP A 4 -20.59 -1.02 -15.90
CA ASP A 4 -21.54 -1.99 -15.36
C ASP A 4 -22.12 -1.49 -14.04
N PHE A 5 -23.24 -0.81 -14.12
CA PHE A 5 -23.92 -0.21 -12.96
C PHE A 5 -24.72 -1.22 -12.12
N SER A 6 -24.69 -2.50 -12.46
CA SER A 6 -25.19 -3.55 -11.56
C SER A 6 -24.27 -3.73 -10.34
N ASN A 7 -22.97 -3.40 -10.46
CA ASN A 7 -22.05 -3.37 -9.34
C ASN A 7 -22.20 -2.08 -8.54
N GLU A 8 -22.40 -2.21 -7.22
CA GLU A 8 -22.67 -1.08 -6.31
C GLU A 8 -21.53 -0.05 -6.29
N THR A 9 -20.27 -0.52 -6.27
CA THR A 9 -19.10 0.36 -6.29
C THR A 9 -19.01 1.17 -7.60
N VAL A 10 -19.32 0.54 -8.73
CA VAL A 10 -19.32 1.21 -10.04
C VAL A 10 -20.47 2.20 -10.13
N PHE A 11 -21.65 1.85 -9.65
CA PHE A 11 -22.81 2.73 -9.60
C PHE A 11 -22.52 4.00 -8.79
N ASN A 12 -21.98 3.86 -7.59
CA ASN A 12 -21.74 4.97 -6.67
C ASN A 12 -20.60 5.91 -7.12
N HIS A 13 -19.61 5.40 -7.88
CA HIS A 13 -18.36 6.13 -8.14
C HIS A 13 -18.00 6.29 -9.63
N SER A 14 -18.90 5.93 -10.56
CA SER A 14 -18.65 6.07 -11.99
C SER A 14 -19.87 6.60 -12.74
N HIS A 15 -19.66 7.03 -13.99
CA HIS A 15 -20.69 7.50 -14.91
C HIS A 15 -20.28 7.17 -16.35
N SER A 16 -21.24 6.95 -17.27
CA SER A 16 -20.95 6.54 -18.65
C SER A 16 -20.09 7.56 -19.41
N THR A 17 -20.35 8.85 -19.21
CA THR A 17 -19.65 9.97 -19.88
C THR A 17 -18.30 10.34 -19.25
N LYS A 18 -17.91 9.69 -18.14
CA LYS A 18 -16.68 10.04 -17.43
C LYS A 18 -15.44 9.66 -18.24
N PRO A 19 -14.36 10.49 -18.25
CA PRO A 19 -13.08 10.15 -18.85
C PRO A 19 -12.51 8.84 -18.27
N LEU A 20 -11.88 8.03 -19.12
CA LEU A 20 -11.34 6.71 -18.75
C LEU A 20 -10.42 6.77 -17.52
N PHE A 21 -9.59 7.81 -17.43
CA PHE A 21 -8.68 8.03 -16.29
C PHE A 21 -9.44 8.04 -14.97
N TYR A 22 -10.56 8.77 -14.89
CA TYR A 22 -11.37 8.86 -13.68
C TYR A 22 -12.31 7.64 -13.49
N LYS A 23 -12.62 6.88 -14.53
CA LYS A 23 -13.27 5.57 -14.38
C LYS A 23 -12.32 4.57 -13.69
N ILE A 24 -11.03 4.61 -14.03
CA ILE A 24 -10.02 3.76 -13.40
C ILE A 24 -9.77 4.22 -11.96
N SER A 25 -9.51 5.51 -11.73
CA SER A 25 -9.23 6.03 -10.39
C SER A 25 -10.43 5.96 -9.46
N GLY A 26 -11.64 6.00 -9.98
CA GLY A 26 -12.88 5.76 -9.22
C GLY A 26 -12.92 4.39 -8.53
N THR A 27 -12.13 3.42 -9.01
CA THR A 27 -12.00 2.10 -8.35
C THR A 27 -11.45 2.23 -6.94
N TRP A 28 -10.50 3.10 -6.70
CA TRP A 28 -9.92 3.35 -5.37
C TRP A 28 -10.37 4.68 -4.74
N GLY A 29 -11.34 5.35 -5.34
CA GLY A 29 -11.98 6.54 -4.77
C GLY A 29 -12.99 6.24 -3.66
N ASN A 30 -13.04 5.00 -3.18
CA ASN A 30 -13.93 4.52 -2.12
C ASN A 30 -13.19 3.49 -1.24
N HIS A 31 -13.82 3.14 -0.11
CA HIS A 31 -13.24 2.23 0.87
C HIS A 31 -13.06 0.81 0.32
N GLU A 32 -14.08 0.27 -0.35
CA GLU A 32 -14.12 -1.08 -0.88
C GLU A 32 -13.04 -1.32 -1.94
N GLY A 33 -12.97 -0.41 -2.91
CA GLY A 33 -11.98 -0.50 -3.99
C GLY A 33 -10.56 -0.18 -3.53
N SER A 34 -10.39 0.71 -2.54
CA SER A 34 -9.09 0.96 -1.91
C SER A 34 -8.54 -0.28 -1.22
N LEU A 35 -9.37 -1.03 -0.47
CA LEU A 35 -8.97 -2.29 0.16
C LEU A 35 -8.65 -3.38 -0.85
N LEU A 36 -9.36 -3.42 -1.98
CA LEU A 36 -9.03 -4.32 -3.08
C LEU A 36 -7.64 -4.00 -3.67
N LEU A 37 -7.32 -2.71 -3.85
CA LEU A 37 -5.99 -2.27 -4.27
C LEU A 37 -4.91 -2.64 -3.23
N TRP A 38 -5.21 -2.56 -1.93
CA TRP A 38 -4.31 -3.04 -0.87
C TRP A 38 -3.97 -4.51 -1.02
N LEU A 39 -4.98 -5.36 -1.23
CA LEU A 39 -4.77 -6.80 -1.46
C LEU A 39 -3.94 -7.06 -2.72
N LEU A 40 -4.17 -6.30 -3.78
CA LEU A 40 -3.37 -6.39 -4.99
C LEU A 40 -1.90 -6.06 -4.71
N VAL A 41 -1.62 -4.99 -3.95
CA VAL A 41 -0.24 -4.61 -3.59
C VAL A 41 0.41 -5.67 -2.69
N LEU A 42 -0.30 -6.16 -1.66
CA LEU A 42 0.19 -7.24 -0.79
C LEU A 42 0.60 -8.48 -1.58
N THR A 43 -0.27 -8.92 -2.52
CA THR A 43 0.00 -10.10 -3.35
C THR A 43 1.10 -9.86 -4.39
N LEU A 44 1.17 -8.66 -4.96
CA LEU A 44 2.22 -8.27 -5.89
C LEU A 44 3.60 -8.29 -5.21
N PHE A 45 3.69 -7.76 -3.98
CA PHE A 45 4.96 -7.70 -3.27
C PHE A 45 5.47 -9.08 -2.88
N ILE A 46 4.62 -10.00 -2.40
CA ILE A 46 5.08 -11.38 -2.14
C ILE A 46 5.47 -12.10 -3.43
N PHE A 47 4.75 -11.88 -4.51
CA PHE A 47 5.10 -12.45 -5.82
C PHE A 47 6.50 -11.98 -6.27
N ILE A 48 6.75 -10.66 -6.26
CA ILE A 48 8.06 -10.09 -6.62
C ILE A 48 9.15 -10.59 -5.65
N PHE A 49 8.86 -10.67 -4.35
CA PHE A 49 9.78 -11.19 -3.35
C PHE A 49 10.21 -12.62 -3.68
N LEU A 50 9.28 -13.51 -3.98
CA LEU A 50 9.58 -14.90 -4.35
C LEU A 50 10.42 -15.02 -5.62
N LEU A 51 10.20 -14.14 -6.60
CA LEU A 51 11.02 -14.10 -7.82
C LEU A 51 12.46 -13.65 -7.53
N ARG A 52 12.64 -12.64 -6.66
CA ARG A 52 13.95 -12.06 -6.34
C ARG A 52 14.75 -12.87 -5.34
N THR A 53 14.11 -13.70 -4.53
CA THR A 53 14.73 -14.47 -3.45
C THR A 53 15.06 -15.90 -3.82
N LYS A 54 15.08 -16.29 -5.10
CA LYS A 54 15.34 -17.67 -5.53
C LYS A 54 16.64 -18.27 -4.97
N LYS A 55 17.64 -17.43 -4.72
CA LYS A 55 18.95 -17.82 -4.16
C LYS A 55 19.00 -17.85 -2.62
N GLN A 56 17.96 -17.34 -1.96
CA GLN A 56 17.89 -17.30 -0.50
C GLN A 56 17.49 -18.67 0.09
N PRO A 57 17.79 -18.95 1.37
CA PRO A 57 17.44 -20.21 2.02
C PRO A 57 15.93 -20.51 1.91
N LYS A 58 15.61 -21.77 1.62
CA LYS A 58 14.20 -22.20 1.43
C LYS A 58 13.33 -21.90 2.65
N ASN A 59 13.83 -22.17 3.86
CA ASN A 59 13.07 -21.93 5.09
C ASN A 59 12.74 -20.45 5.30
N TYR A 60 13.67 -19.55 5.00
CA TYR A 60 13.45 -18.11 5.06
C TYR A 60 12.34 -17.68 4.09
N ARG A 61 12.38 -18.14 2.84
CA ARG A 61 11.38 -17.83 1.83
C ARG A 61 9.99 -18.34 2.22
N ILE A 62 9.91 -19.58 2.71
CA ILE A 62 8.63 -20.18 3.14
C ILE A 62 8.05 -19.41 4.31
N LEU A 63 8.87 -19.11 5.32
CA LEU A 63 8.39 -18.44 6.54
C LEU A 63 7.97 -16.98 6.25
N THR A 64 8.73 -16.26 5.41
CA THR A 64 8.33 -14.92 4.94
C THR A 64 6.99 -14.99 4.19
N SER A 65 6.82 -15.98 3.32
CA SER A 65 5.56 -16.18 2.60
C SER A 65 4.40 -16.48 3.56
N LEU A 66 4.64 -17.29 4.57
CA LEU A 66 3.62 -17.64 5.57
C LEU A 66 3.13 -16.38 6.31
N PHE A 67 4.05 -15.55 6.84
CA PHE A 67 3.68 -14.32 7.52
C PHE A 67 2.94 -13.35 6.60
N GLN A 68 3.40 -13.20 5.36
CA GLN A 68 2.73 -12.36 4.38
C GLN A 68 1.33 -12.88 4.04
N GLN A 69 1.15 -14.20 3.90
CA GLN A 69 -0.16 -14.79 3.64
C GLN A 69 -1.13 -14.62 4.81
N ILE A 70 -0.67 -14.66 6.05
CA ILE A 70 -1.50 -14.36 7.23
C ILE A 70 -2.06 -12.94 7.13
N ILE A 71 -1.23 -11.96 6.76
CA ILE A 71 -1.68 -10.57 6.56
C ILE A 71 -2.71 -10.51 5.42
N ILE A 72 -2.42 -11.12 4.27
CA ILE A 72 -3.31 -11.14 3.10
C ILE A 72 -4.67 -11.75 3.46
N VAL A 73 -4.69 -12.89 4.15
CA VAL A 73 -5.93 -13.57 4.56
C VAL A 73 -6.73 -12.68 5.53
N GLY A 74 -6.08 -12.03 6.48
CA GLY A 74 -6.74 -11.09 7.39
C GLY A 74 -7.44 -9.95 6.65
N PHE A 75 -6.74 -9.29 5.73
CA PHE A 75 -7.33 -8.24 4.89
C PHE A 75 -8.42 -8.76 3.95
N PHE A 76 -8.26 -9.96 3.42
CA PHE A 76 -9.26 -10.57 2.56
C PHE A 76 -10.57 -10.88 3.30
N ILE A 77 -10.48 -11.41 4.52
CA ILE A 77 -11.65 -11.64 5.38
C ILE A 77 -12.32 -10.29 5.69
N PHE A 78 -11.54 -9.27 6.06
CA PHE A 78 -12.07 -7.93 6.33
C PHE A 78 -12.76 -7.34 5.10
N LEU A 79 -12.15 -7.43 3.91
CA LEU A 79 -12.75 -6.97 2.65
C LEU A 79 -14.11 -7.60 2.41
N LEU A 80 -14.21 -8.92 2.51
CA LEU A 80 -15.46 -9.63 2.22
C LEU A 80 -16.55 -9.41 3.28
N SER A 81 -16.17 -9.20 4.54
CA SER A 81 -17.13 -9.06 5.65
C SER A 81 -17.64 -7.63 5.85
N SER A 82 -16.80 -6.62 5.60
CA SER A 82 -17.09 -5.23 5.96
C SER A 82 -17.09 -4.26 4.79
N SER A 83 -16.49 -4.61 3.66
CA SER A 83 -16.25 -3.67 2.56
C SER A 83 -16.21 -4.38 1.21
N ASN A 84 -17.25 -5.17 0.93
CA ASN A 84 -17.29 -6.05 -0.24
C ASN A 84 -17.48 -5.24 -1.54
N PRO A 85 -16.45 -5.15 -2.43
CA PRO A 85 -16.55 -4.40 -3.68
C PRO A 85 -17.38 -5.13 -4.75
N PHE A 86 -17.84 -6.34 -4.47
CA PHE A 86 -18.58 -7.19 -5.41
C PHE A 86 -20.09 -7.22 -5.15
N ASN A 87 -20.60 -6.30 -4.33
CA ASN A 87 -22.04 -6.17 -4.12
C ASN A 87 -22.76 -5.74 -5.39
N PHE A 88 -23.98 -6.27 -5.57
CA PHE A 88 -24.84 -5.97 -6.71
C PHE A 88 -26.10 -5.21 -6.29
N ILE A 89 -26.56 -4.34 -7.18
CA ILE A 89 -27.83 -3.60 -7.06
C ILE A 89 -28.86 -4.20 -8.00
N TYR A 90 -30.05 -4.43 -7.48
CA TYR A 90 -31.18 -4.89 -8.26
C TYR A 90 -32.44 -4.08 -7.92
N PRO A 91 -33.23 -3.59 -8.90
CA PRO A 91 -32.96 -3.63 -10.36
C PRO A 91 -31.75 -2.81 -10.76
N THR A 92 -31.06 -3.24 -11.84
CA THR A 92 -29.84 -2.57 -12.33
C THR A 92 -30.15 -1.12 -12.76
N PRO A 93 -29.46 -0.13 -12.17
CA PRO A 93 -29.61 1.27 -12.57
C PRO A 93 -29.14 1.51 -14.01
N LYS A 94 -29.78 2.46 -14.71
CA LYS A 94 -29.41 2.82 -16.09
C LYS A 94 -28.12 3.62 -16.17
N GLU A 95 -27.79 4.38 -15.11
CA GLU A 95 -26.64 5.27 -15.07
C GLU A 95 -26.09 5.33 -13.64
N GLY A 96 -24.78 5.65 -13.49
CA GLY A 96 -24.12 5.79 -12.21
C GLY A 96 -24.19 7.21 -11.65
N LEU A 97 -23.98 7.35 -10.33
CA LEU A 97 -24.02 8.62 -9.62
C LEU A 97 -22.82 9.54 -9.91
N GLY A 98 -21.73 8.96 -10.40
CA GLY A 98 -20.48 9.68 -10.67
C GLY A 98 -19.53 9.73 -9.47
N LEU A 99 -18.27 10.05 -9.75
CA LEU A 99 -17.25 10.26 -8.73
C LEU A 99 -17.39 11.66 -8.13
N ASN A 100 -17.18 11.79 -6.83
CA ASN A 100 -17.14 13.09 -6.16
C ASN A 100 -16.21 14.06 -6.93
N PRO A 101 -16.63 15.29 -7.23
CA PRO A 101 -15.80 16.28 -7.94
C PRO A 101 -14.42 16.50 -7.33
N ILE A 102 -14.31 16.55 -6.01
CA ILE A 102 -13.03 16.69 -5.28
C ILE A 102 -12.05 15.55 -5.61
N LEU A 103 -12.57 14.35 -5.91
CA LEU A 103 -11.75 13.19 -6.29
C LEU A 103 -11.37 13.17 -7.78
N GLN A 104 -11.86 14.12 -8.57
CA GLN A 104 -11.58 14.24 -10.01
C GLN A 104 -10.36 15.14 -10.26
N ASP A 105 -9.31 14.89 -9.52
CA ASP A 105 -8.02 15.57 -9.62
C ASP A 105 -6.91 14.57 -10.01
N PRO A 106 -6.00 14.92 -10.93
CA PRO A 106 -4.93 14.03 -11.35
C PRO A 106 -3.96 13.65 -10.24
N ALA A 107 -3.59 14.57 -9.34
CA ALA A 107 -2.69 14.28 -8.24
C ALA A 107 -3.35 13.31 -7.25
N LEU A 108 -4.62 13.53 -6.91
CA LEU A 108 -5.38 12.63 -6.07
C LEU A 108 -5.61 11.27 -6.72
N ALA A 109 -5.85 11.21 -8.03
CA ALA A 109 -6.04 9.95 -8.74
C ALA A 109 -4.78 9.06 -8.67
N ILE A 110 -3.58 9.65 -8.71
CA ILE A 110 -2.29 8.94 -8.70
C ILE A 110 -1.76 8.72 -7.27
N HIS A 111 -2.08 9.61 -6.33
CA HIS A 111 -1.60 9.58 -4.95
C HIS A 111 -1.86 8.24 -4.23
N PRO A 112 -3.09 7.66 -4.17
CA PRO A 112 -3.34 6.46 -3.38
C PRO A 112 -2.55 5.23 -3.86
N PRO A 113 -2.46 4.90 -5.17
CA PRO A 113 -1.63 3.79 -5.63
C PRO A 113 -0.15 3.94 -5.24
N ILE A 114 0.42 5.14 -5.37
CA ILE A 114 1.82 5.39 -4.99
C ILE A 114 2.01 5.27 -3.49
N LEU A 115 1.11 5.84 -2.69
CA LEU A 115 1.13 5.74 -1.24
C LEU A 115 1.07 4.27 -0.79
N TYR A 116 0.20 3.48 -1.41
CA TYR A 116 0.04 2.06 -1.08
C TYR A 116 1.26 1.22 -1.45
N LEU A 117 1.95 1.51 -2.55
CA LEU A 117 3.22 0.85 -2.86
C LEU A 117 4.27 1.07 -1.74
N GLY A 118 4.25 2.21 -1.08
CA GLY A 118 5.11 2.49 0.06
C GLY A 118 4.59 1.90 1.36
N TYR A 119 3.37 2.26 1.74
CA TYR A 119 2.74 1.89 3.00
C TYR A 119 2.50 0.38 3.09
N VAL A 120 1.73 -0.16 2.16
CA VAL A 120 1.39 -1.59 2.11
C VAL A 120 2.61 -2.43 1.75
N GLY A 121 3.50 -1.90 0.90
CA GLY A 121 4.76 -2.53 0.54
C GLY A 121 5.69 -2.78 1.73
N SER A 122 5.57 -2.02 2.83
CA SER A 122 6.31 -2.26 4.06
C SER A 122 5.98 -3.61 4.72
N SER A 123 4.83 -4.20 4.41
CA SER A 123 4.41 -5.51 4.93
C SER A 123 5.40 -6.64 4.60
N ILE A 124 6.02 -6.60 3.41
CA ILE A 124 7.02 -7.60 3.03
C ILE A 124 8.31 -7.46 3.85
N ILE A 125 8.65 -6.22 4.24
CA ILE A 125 9.79 -5.94 5.11
C ILE A 125 9.52 -6.53 6.48
N PHE A 126 8.32 -6.29 7.04
CA PHE A 126 7.87 -6.85 8.30
C PHE A 126 7.91 -8.39 8.27
N SER A 127 7.30 -9.03 7.27
CA SER A 127 7.27 -10.47 7.11
C SER A 127 8.66 -11.09 6.98
N SER A 128 9.57 -10.41 6.26
CA SER A 128 10.97 -10.79 6.10
C SER A 128 11.75 -10.66 7.41
N SER A 129 11.56 -9.55 8.14
CA SER A 129 12.23 -9.31 9.42
C SER A 129 11.79 -10.33 10.48
N LEU A 130 10.49 -10.61 10.54
CA LEU A 130 9.95 -11.62 11.45
C LEU A 130 10.50 -13.02 11.14
N SER A 131 10.57 -13.38 9.86
CA SER A 131 11.17 -14.64 9.41
C SER A 131 12.64 -14.73 9.78
N ALA A 132 13.42 -13.67 9.52
CA ALA A 132 14.83 -13.63 9.86
C ALA A 132 15.07 -13.69 11.38
N THR A 133 14.21 -13.07 12.17
CA THR A 133 14.24 -13.12 13.64
C THR A 133 14.03 -14.55 14.13
N VAL A 134 12.97 -15.23 13.66
CA VAL A 134 12.66 -16.62 14.04
C VAL A 134 13.80 -17.57 13.67
N LEU A 135 14.42 -17.37 12.51
CA LEU A 135 15.54 -18.21 12.03
C LEU A 135 16.91 -17.75 12.57
N LYS A 136 16.96 -16.74 13.43
CA LYS A 136 18.22 -16.13 13.94
C LYS A 136 19.17 -15.71 12.80
N GLY A 137 18.60 -15.28 11.67
CA GLY A 137 19.31 -14.97 10.44
C GLY A 137 19.47 -13.47 10.18
N ILE A 138 19.28 -12.60 11.18
CA ILE A 138 19.53 -11.16 11.04
C ILE A 138 21.03 -10.91 11.07
N ASN A 139 21.58 -10.72 9.90
CA ASN A 139 23.01 -10.52 9.67
C ASN A 139 23.24 -9.56 8.49
N LYS A 140 24.49 -9.33 8.15
CA LYS A 140 24.88 -8.48 7.02
C LYS A 140 24.27 -8.91 5.68
N GLU A 141 24.20 -10.20 5.40
CA GLU A 141 23.66 -10.73 4.14
C GLU A 141 22.15 -10.43 4.02
N TRP A 142 21.41 -10.64 5.11
CA TRP A 142 20.01 -10.27 5.18
C TRP A 142 19.80 -8.76 5.01
N ALA A 143 20.63 -7.93 5.68
CA ALA A 143 20.58 -6.47 5.56
C ALA A 143 20.80 -6.02 4.11
N THR A 144 21.81 -6.56 3.42
CA THR A 144 22.08 -6.27 2.00
C THR A 144 20.88 -6.63 1.11
N HIS A 145 20.23 -7.75 1.41
CA HIS A 145 19.07 -8.19 0.64
C HIS A 145 17.83 -7.32 0.88
N ILE A 146 17.49 -7.03 2.14
CA ILE A 146 16.26 -6.30 2.48
C ILE A 146 16.37 -4.79 2.21
N LYS A 147 17.57 -4.23 2.17
CA LYS A 147 17.82 -2.81 1.95
C LYS A 147 17.08 -2.24 0.76
N SER A 148 17.05 -2.94 -0.36
CA SER A 148 16.37 -2.48 -1.58
C SER A 148 14.85 -2.38 -1.40
N TRP A 149 14.25 -3.24 -0.59
CA TRP A 149 12.84 -3.22 -0.26
C TRP A 149 12.48 -2.05 0.65
N VAL A 150 13.30 -1.82 1.69
CA VAL A 150 13.13 -0.69 2.60
C VAL A 150 13.26 0.63 1.84
N PHE A 151 14.27 0.73 0.97
CA PHE A 151 14.49 1.93 0.17
C PHE A 151 13.34 2.18 -0.81
N ALA A 152 12.86 1.16 -1.51
CA ALA A 152 11.73 1.27 -2.42
C ALA A 152 10.45 1.71 -1.69
N SER A 153 10.11 1.07 -0.56
CA SER A 153 8.95 1.44 0.26
C SER A 153 9.06 2.87 0.78
N TRP A 154 10.25 3.29 1.23
CA TRP A 154 10.49 4.66 1.69
C TRP A 154 10.32 5.69 0.57
N ILE A 155 10.82 5.41 -0.64
CA ILE A 155 10.64 6.30 -1.80
C ILE A 155 9.16 6.43 -2.16
N PHE A 156 8.45 5.32 -2.32
CA PHE A 156 7.04 5.35 -2.69
C PHE A 156 6.19 6.06 -1.63
N LEU A 157 6.47 5.83 -0.35
CA LEU A 157 5.78 6.51 0.74
C LEU A 157 6.07 8.01 0.75
N THR A 158 7.32 8.41 0.51
CA THR A 158 7.72 9.82 0.37
C THR A 158 6.98 10.50 -0.78
N LEU A 159 6.96 9.87 -1.96
CA LEU A 159 6.26 10.39 -3.13
C LEU A 159 4.74 10.43 -2.91
N GLY A 160 4.18 9.40 -2.26
CA GLY A 160 2.77 9.36 -1.91
C GLY A 160 2.37 10.49 -0.97
N ILE A 161 3.11 10.70 0.11
CA ILE A 161 2.89 11.82 1.05
C ILE A 161 3.00 13.16 0.31
N LEU A 162 4.04 13.35 -0.52
CA LEU A 162 4.23 14.59 -1.27
C LEU A 162 3.06 14.89 -2.20
N LEU A 163 2.59 13.90 -2.97
CA LEU A 163 1.45 14.09 -3.87
C LEU A 163 0.16 14.42 -3.12
N GLY A 164 -0.08 13.76 -1.98
CA GLY A 164 -1.22 14.07 -1.11
C GLY A 164 -1.14 15.48 -0.54
N SER A 165 0.04 15.93 -0.12
CA SER A 165 0.28 17.28 0.39
C SER A 165 0.07 18.35 -0.70
N ILE A 166 0.50 18.11 -1.94
CA ILE A 166 0.27 19.00 -3.07
C ILE A 166 -1.22 19.12 -3.35
N TRP A 167 -1.94 18.00 -3.42
CA TRP A 167 -3.39 17.98 -3.61
C TRP A 167 -4.11 18.73 -2.49
N ALA A 168 -3.79 18.45 -1.23
CA ALA A 168 -4.40 19.12 -0.08
C ALA A 168 -4.20 20.64 -0.12
N TYR A 169 -3.04 21.10 -0.58
CA TYR A 169 -2.70 22.52 -0.65
C TYR A 169 -3.65 23.30 -1.56
N TYR A 170 -3.97 22.78 -2.74
CA TYR A 170 -4.78 23.54 -3.70
C TYR A 170 -6.28 23.16 -3.71
N GLU A 171 -6.63 21.93 -3.30
CA GLU A 171 -8.03 21.47 -3.36
C GLU A 171 -8.80 21.68 -2.06
N LEU A 172 -8.18 21.47 -0.90
CA LEU A 172 -8.90 21.48 0.37
C LEU A 172 -9.10 22.86 0.97
N GLY A 173 -8.42 23.89 0.45
CA GLY A 173 -8.57 25.25 0.91
C GLY A 173 -8.12 25.51 2.36
N TRP A 174 -7.35 24.60 2.93
CA TRP A 174 -6.86 24.72 4.32
C TRP A 174 -5.81 25.79 4.53
N GLY A 175 -5.25 26.36 3.45
CA GLY A 175 -4.21 27.41 3.50
C GLY A 175 -2.80 26.88 3.70
N GLY A 176 -2.57 25.57 3.66
CA GLY A 176 -1.26 24.94 3.78
C GLY A 176 -1.27 23.52 3.19
N PHE A 177 -0.11 22.86 3.27
CA PHE A 177 0.10 21.53 2.71
C PHE A 177 0.08 20.42 3.78
N TRP A 178 0.05 20.76 5.07
CA TRP A 178 0.08 19.82 6.19
C TRP A 178 -0.72 20.35 7.37
N PHE A 179 -1.62 19.53 7.91
CA PHE A 179 -2.56 19.91 8.96
C PHE A 179 -2.65 18.93 10.12
N TRP A 180 -1.79 17.93 10.15
CA TRP A 180 -1.78 16.92 11.19
C TRP A 180 -3.11 16.16 11.28
N ASP A 181 -3.79 15.97 10.16
CA ASP A 181 -5.00 15.17 10.14
C ASP A 181 -4.70 13.67 10.38
N PRO A 182 -5.72 12.84 10.66
CA PRO A 182 -5.50 11.42 10.90
C PRO A 182 -4.81 10.68 9.76
N VAL A 183 -5.09 11.03 8.50
CA VAL A 183 -4.50 10.38 7.32
C VAL A 183 -3.03 10.75 7.15
N GLU A 184 -2.71 12.04 7.32
CA GLU A 184 -1.33 12.54 7.31
C GLU A 184 -0.50 11.88 8.41
N ASN A 185 -1.01 11.82 9.63
CA ASN A 185 -0.32 11.21 10.77
C ASN A 185 -0.10 9.71 10.56
N VAL A 186 -1.10 8.98 10.05
CA VAL A 186 -0.99 7.53 9.77
C VAL A 186 0.06 7.26 8.68
N SER A 187 0.25 8.15 7.72
CA SER A 187 1.29 8.00 6.69
C SER A 187 2.68 8.41 7.18
N LEU A 188 2.77 9.43 8.05
CA LEU A 188 4.04 9.94 8.60
C LEU A 188 4.70 8.94 9.56
N MET A 189 3.93 8.25 10.39
CA MET A 189 4.47 7.27 11.35
C MET A 189 5.32 6.17 10.68
N PRO A 190 4.83 5.44 9.68
CA PRO A 190 5.64 4.44 8.98
C PRO A 190 6.77 5.06 8.17
N TRP A 191 6.65 6.29 7.69
CA TRP A 191 7.75 7.00 7.03
C TRP A 191 8.92 7.25 7.98
N LEU A 192 8.66 7.69 9.21
CA LEU A 192 9.68 7.86 10.25
C LEU A 192 10.32 6.52 10.63
N ALA A 193 9.50 5.47 10.80
CA ALA A 193 9.98 4.13 11.10
C ALA A 193 10.88 3.57 9.98
N LEU A 194 10.46 3.71 8.71
CA LEU A 194 11.26 3.30 7.55
C LEU A 194 12.56 4.11 7.44
N THR A 195 12.54 5.39 7.77
CA THR A 195 13.75 6.24 7.81
C THR A 195 14.74 5.71 8.84
N THR A 196 14.27 5.42 10.04
CA THR A 196 15.08 4.82 11.11
C THR A 196 15.62 3.45 10.70
N LEU A 197 14.75 2.58 10.18
CA LEU A 197 15.12 1.25 9.72
C LEU A 197 16.18 1.30 8.61
N LEU A 198 16.06 2.23 7.67
CA LEU A 198 17.04 2.40 6.60
C LEU A 198 18.43 2.70 7.16
N HIS A 199 18.54 3.58 8.14
CA HIS A 199 19.81 3.88 8.81
C HIS A 199 20.35 2.67 9.57
N CYS A 200 19.51 1.95 10.32
CA CYS A 200 19.92 0.73 11.03
C CYS A 200 20.43 -0.35 10.09
N ILE A 201 19.77 -0.55 8.96
CA ILE A 201 20.17 -1.53 7.92
C ILE A 201 21.52 -1.14 7.30
N LEU A 202 21.75 0.14 7.01
CA LEU A 202 23.04 0.61 6.47
C LEU A 202 24.20 0.39 7.46
N VAL A 203 23.94 0.59 8.76
CA VAL A 203 24.95 0.32 9.80
C VAL A 203 25.17 -1.18 9.97
N LEU A 204 24.11 -1.98 9.96
CA LEU A 204 24.20 -3.44 10.04
C LEU A 204 25.00 -4.02 8.86
N GLU A 205 24.72 -3.54 7.64
CA GLU A 205 25.42 -3.94 6.42
C GLU A 205 26.93 -3.62 6.47
N LYS A 206 27.30 -2.43 6.97
CA LYS A 206 28.70 -1.96 6.95
C LYS A 206 29.51 -2.38 8.18
N ARG A 207 28.89 -2.41 9.36
CA ARG A 207 29.56 -2.54 10.65
C ARG A 207 29.12 -3.75 11.47
N SER A 208 28.11 -4.51 11.01
CA SER A 208 27.52 -5.65 11.74
C SER A 208 26.96 -5.27 13.13
N ASN A 209 26.60 -4.01 13.33
CA ASN A 209 26.03 -3.47 14.57
C ASN A 209 24.55 -3.13 14.41
N LEU A 210 23.87 -2.84 15.53
CA LEU A 210 22.44 -2.46 15.58
C LEU A 210 21.46 -3.57 15.21
N THR A 211 21.86 -4.84 15.35
CA THR A 211 21.00 -6.00 15.03
C THR A 211 19.67 -5.95 15.78
N SER A 212 19.68 -5.57 17.07
CA SER A 212 18.47 -5.45 17.89
C SER A 212 17.55 -4.32 17.43
N TRP A 213 18.09 -3.20 16.96
CA TRP A 213 17.33 -2.05 16.46
C TRP A 213 16.64 -2.29 15.12
N VAL A 214 17.10 -3.28 14.38
CA VAL A 214 16.46 -3.68 13.10
C VAL A 214 15.25 -4.55 13.35
N VAL A 215 15.13 -5.15 14.53
CA VAL A 215 14.02 -6.06 14.91
C VAL A 215 12.87 -5.32 15.57
N ILE A 216 13.16 -4.21 16.23
CA ILE A 216 12.16 -3.36 16.90
C ILE A 216 11.43 -2.49 15.87
#